data_ff5e88cd52c3668e97071e627a0d459c
#
_entry.id   ff5e88cd52c3668e97071e627a0d459c
#
_cell.length_a   1.000
_cell.length_b   1.000
_cell.length_c   1.000
_cell.angle_alpha   90.00
_cell.angle_beta   90.00
_cell.angle_gamma   90.00
#
_symmetry.space_group_name_H-M   'P 1'
#
loop_
_entity.id
_entity.type
_entity.pdbx_description
1 polymer ?
#
loop_
_entity_poly.entity_id
_entity_poly.type
_entity_poly.pdbx_seq_one_letter_code
_entity_poly.pdbx_strand_id
1 'polypeptide(L)'
;MGVVSIPGTQTPTEMQNAHEAGADFVKLFPAPTNVAEYIRYILGPQPHLKIFPTSGVNLDNMLEVLEAGAAGVGFVGPLFDLQSMRNRNFDDIRERAEKIVALLADL
;
A
#
# COMPACT_ATOMS: atom_id res chain seq x y z
N MET A 1 -0.76 -22.70 7.63
CA MET A 1 -1.72 -22.30 8.66
C MET A 1 -2.96 -21.59 8.15
N GLY A 2 -3.14 -21.40 6.87
CA GLY A 2 -4.33 -20.78 6.31
C GLY A 2 -4.51 -19.29 6.61
N VAL A 3 -3.43 -18.58 6.96
CA VAL A 3 -3.44 -17.13 7.17
C VAL A 3 -2.66 -16.43 6.06
N VAL A 4 -3.06 -15.21 5.75
CA VAL A 4 -2.36 -14.37 4.77
C VAL A 4 -1.11 -13.79 5.41
N SER A 5 0.02 -13.87 4.70
CA SER A 5 1.31 -13.36 5.13
C SER A 5 1.69 -12.13 4.30
N ILE A 6 2.02 -11.02 4.97
CA ILE A 6 2.42 -9.77 4.33
C ILE A 6 3.66 -9.20 5.03
N PRO A 7 4.85 -9.80 4.84
CA PRO A 7 6.06 -9.32 5.51
C PRO A 7 6.51 -7.96 5.00
N GLY A 8 7.10 -7.18 5.89
CA GLY A 8 7.66 -5.87 5.56
C GLY A 8 8.98 -6.01 4.80
N THR A 9 9.11 -5.26 3.72
CA THR A 9 10.30 -5.23 2.87
C THR A 9 10.54 -3.81 2.38
N GLN A 10 11.74 -3.53 1.93
CA GLN A 10 12.09 -2.21 1.41
C GLN A 10 12.78 -2.27 0.05
N THR A 11 13.43 -3.39 -0.26
CA THR A 11 14.19 -3.56 -1.49
C THR A 11 13.67 -4.72 -2.33
N PRO A 12 13.92 -4.72 -3.64
CA PRO A 12 13.54 -5.84 -4.50
C PRO A 12 14.12 -7.18 -4.06
N THR A 13 15.35 -7.18 -3.54
CA THR A 13 15.97 -8.41 -3.01
C THR A 13 15.22 -8.96 -1.82
N GLU A 14 14.84 -8.11 -0.88
CA GLU A 14 14.03 -8.51 0.27
C GLU A 14 12.66 -9.03 -0.17
N MET A 15 12.04 -8.37 -1.14
CA MET A 15 10.75 -8.79 -1.69
C MET A 15 10.83 -10.18 -2.32
N GLN A 16 11.86 -10.43 -3.11
CA GLN A 16 12.07 -11.73 -3.73
C GLN A 16 12.29 -12.82 -2.67
N ASN A 17 13.12 -12.54 -1.67
CA ASN A 17 13.36 -13.48 -0.58
C ASN A 17 12.08 -13.81 0.19
N ALA A 18 11.26 -12.81 0.48
CA ALA A 18 9.97 -13.02 1.15
C ALA A 18 9.02 -13.85 0.28
N HIS A 19 8.97 -13.57 -1.02
CA HIS A 19 8.15 -14.32 -1.96
C HIS A 19 8.56 -15.80 -2.00
N GLU A 20 9.85 -16.08 -2.11
CA GLU A 20 10.39 -17.44 -2.13
C GLU A 20 10.14 -18.18 -0.82
N ALA A 21 10.06 -17.45 0.30
CA ALA A 21 9.73 -18.02 1.60
C ALA A 21 8.23 -18.31 1.77
N GLY A 22 7.40 -17.95 0.78
CA GLY A 22 5.97 -18.26 0.77
C GLY A 22 5.05 -17.12 1.16
N ALA A 23 5.53 -15.86 1.17
CA ALA A 23 4.68 -14.71 1.44
C ALA A 23 3.59 -14.55 0.37
N ASP A 24 2.37 -14.25 0.80
CA ASP A 24 1.25 -13.98 -0.10
C ASP A 24 1.39 -12.61 -0.77
N PHE A 25 1.81 -11.61 0.00
CA PHE A 25 2.09 -10.25 -0.45
C PHE A 25 3.41 -9.80 0.14
N VAL A 26 4.00 -8.77 -0.43
CA VAL A 26 5.18 -8.12 0.15
C VAL A 26 4.85 -6.67 0.44
N LYS A 27 4.96 -6.28 1.69
CA LYS A 27 4.70 -4.91 2.12
C LYS A 27 5.91 -4.05 1.81
N LEU A 28 5.70 -2.92 1.14
CA LEU A 28 6.74 -1.92 0.93
C LEU A 28 6.57 -0.84 1.98
N PHE A 29 7.46 -0.81 2.98
CA PHE A 29 7.42 0.16 4.06
C PHE A 29 8.81 0.42 4.65
N PRO A 30 9.18 1.69 4.85
CA PRO A 30 8.47 2.86 4.37
C PRO A 30 8.57 2.98 2.84
N ALA A 31 7.46 3.36 2.20
CA ALA A 31 7.47 3.57 0.76
C ALA A 31 8.23 4.87 0.43
N PRO A 32 8.99 4.90 -0.69
CA PRO A 32 9.68 6.12 -1.11
C PRO A 32 8.69 7.17 -1.62
N THR A 33 9.14 8.41 -1.78
CA THR A 33 8.29 9.51 -2.26
C THR A 33 7.77 9.28 -3.68
N ASN A 34 8.50 8.52 -4.51
CA ASN A 34 8.14 8.16 -5.88
C ASN A 34 7.55 6.73 -5.93
N VAL A 35 6.56 6.46 -5.11
CA VAL A 35 6.01 5.11 -4.90
C VAL A 35 5.63 4.41 -6.21
N ALA A 36 4.85 5.07 -7.07
CA ALA A 36 4.37 4.47 -8.31
C ALA A 36 5.52 4.12 -9.26
N GLU A 37 6.47 5.04 -9.43
CA GLU A 37 7.64 4.81 -10.26
C GLU A 37 8.50 3.66 -9.72
N TYR A 38 8.71 3.63 -8.42
CA TYR A 38 9.47 2.58 -7.75
C TYR A 38 8.85 1.20 -8.00
N ILE A 39 7.52 1.10 -7.87
CA ILE A 39 6.79 -0.14 -8.14
C ILE A 39 6.92 -0.56 -9.60
N ARG A 40 6.82 0.36 -10.55
CA ARG A 40 7.01 0.04 -11.97
C ARG A 40 8.38 -0.54 -12.25
N TYR A 41 9.41 0.05 -11.65
CA TYR A 41 10.79 -0.43 -11.82
C TYR A 41 11.00 -1.83 -11.24
N ILE A 42 10.39 -2.13 -10.10
CA ILE A 42 10.50 -3.46 -9.49
C ILE A 42 9.75 -4.49 -10.33
N LEU A 43 8.53 -4.17 -10.74
CA LEU A 43 7.68 -5.12 -11.45
C LEU A 43 8.16 -5.40 -12.88
N GLY A 44 9.01 -4.54 -13.45
CA GLY A 44 9.65 -4.82 -14.74
C GLY A 44 10.32 -6.19 -14.73
N PRO A 45 11.41 -6.34 -13.97
CA PRO A 45 12.13 -7.64 -13.88
C PRO A 45 11.43 -8.67 -12.99
N GLN A 46 10.55 -8.27 -12.08
CA GLN A 46 9.92 -9.16 -11.08
C GLN A 46 8.38 -9.02 -11.10
N PRO A 47 7.73 -9.33 -12.23
CA PRO A 47 6.28 -9.10 -12.38
C PRO A 47 5.40 -10.02 -11.51
N HIS A 48 5.98 -11.05 -10.91
CA HIS A 48 5.29 -11.99 -10.02
C HIS A 48 5.05 -11.43 -8.63
N LEU A 49 5.74 -10.37 -8.23
CA LEU A 49 5.62 -9.82 -6.90
C LEU A 49 4.28 -9.10 -6.70
N LYS A 50 3.66 -9.34 -5.56
CA LYS A 50 2.41 -8.67 -5.16
C LYS A 50 2.76 -7.63 -4.11
N ILE A 51 3.06 -6.41 -4.56
CA ILE A 51 3.56 -5.33 -3.73
C ILE A 51 2.41 -4.56 -3.09
N PHE A 52 2.52 -4.34 -1.78
CA PHE A 52 1.53 -3.64 -0.98
C PHE A 52 2.19 -2.45 -0.29
N PRO A 53 2.27 -1.27 -0.96
CA PRO A 53 2.91 -0.11 -0.36
C PRO A 53 2.08 0.44 0.79
N THR A 54 2.78 0.84 1.85
CA THR A 54 2.20 1.48 3.04
C THR A 54 3.06 2.69 3.38
N SER A 55 2.46 3.77 3.81
CA SER A 55 3.00 5.11 3.91
C SER A 55 3.25 5.74 2.52
N GLY A 56 3.17 7.05 2.44
CA GLY A 56 3.34 7.76 1.18
C GLY A 56 2.20 7.59 0.18
N VAL A 57 1.19 6.78 0.48
CA VAL A 57 -0.02 6.64 -0.33
C VAL A 57 -1.12 7.52 0.24
N ASN A 58 -1.76 8.30 -0.62
CA ASN A 58 -2.83 9.21 -0.26
C ASN A 58 -3.88 9.28 -1.37
N LEU A 59 -4.89 10.13 -1.20
CA LEU A 59 -5.96 10.27 -2.19
C LEU A 59 -5.45 10.77 -3.55
N ASP A 60 -4.37 11.55 -3.55
CA ASP A 60 -3.85 12.16 -4.79
C ASP A 60 -3.07 11.16 -5.65
N ASN A 61 -2.41 10.16 -5.03
CA ASN A 61 -1.56 9.23 -5.76
C ASN A 61 -2.05 7.78 -5.76
N MET A 62 -3.12 7.46 -5.02
CA MET A 62 -3.59 6.09 -4.88
C MET A 62 -3.86 5.41 -6.23
N LEU A 63 -4.57 6.08 -7.12
CA LEU A 63 -4.92 5.50 -8.42
C LEU A 63 -3.66 5.24 -9.25
N GLU A 64 -2.73 6.19 -9.27
CA GLU A 64 -1.47 6.02 -9.99
C GLU A 64 -0.66 4.83 -9.43
N VAL A 65 -0.64 4.68 -8.11
CA VAL A 65 0.06 3.57 -7.45
C VAL A 65 -0.57 2.23 -7.84
N LEU A 66 -1.89 2.14 -7.86
CA LEU A 66 -2.59 0.93 -8.27
C LEU A 66 -2.39 0.65 -9.76
N GLU A 67 -2.44 1.68 -10.62
CA GLU A 67 -2.16 1.54 -12.05
C GLU A 67 -0.72 1.13 -12.33
N ALA A 68 0.21 1.49 -11.45
CA ALA A 68 1.60 1.05 -11.55
C ALA A 68 1.77 -0.45 -11.31
N GLY A 69 0.75 -1.11 -10.77
CA GLY A 69 0.73 -2.55 -10.55
C GLY A 69 0.74 -2.98 -9.09
N ALA A 70 0.56 -2.07 -8.13
CA ALA A 70 0.44 -2.45 -6.73
C ALA A 70 -0.73 -3.41 -6.53
N ALA A 71 -0.55 -4.44 -5.71
CA ALA A 71 -1.59 -5.43 -5.42
C ALA A 71 -2.65 -4.88 -4.47
N GLY A 72 -2.31 -3.84 -3.72
CA GLY A 72 -3.18 -3.13 -2.81
C GLY A 72 -2.43 -1.95 -2.22
N VAL A 73 -3.04 -1.20 -1.33
CA VAL A 73 -2.42 -0.04 -0.70
C VAL A 73 -2.79 0.01 0.78
N GLY A 74 -1.86 0.52 1.61
CA GLY A 74 -2.09 0.76 3.02
C GLY A 74 -2.05 2.25 3.33
N PHE A 75 -2.95 2.69 4.18
CA PHE A 75 -3.04 4.09 4.60
C PHE A 75 -2.71 4.23 6.07
N VAL A 76 -1.98 5.28 6.41
CA VAL A 76 -1.71 5.67 7.79
C VAL A 76 -2.35 7.04 8.03
N GLY A 77 -1.61 8.13 7.81
CA GLY A 77 -2.09 9.48 8.07
C GLY A 77 -3.34 9.89 7.29
N PRO A 78 -3.44 9.58 5.99
CA PRO A 78 -4.63 9.98 5.21
C PRO A 78 -5.94 9.36 5.71
N LEU A 79 -5.88 8.21 6.37
CA LEU A 79 -7.06 7.57 6.97
C LEU A 79 -7.15 7.84 8.46
N PHE A 80 -6.06 7.61 9.17
CA PHE A 80 -6.01 7.75 10.63
C PHE A 80 -5.32 9.07 11.00
N ASP A 81 -6.02 10.18 10.76
CA ASP A 81 -5.54 11.49 11.14
C ASP A 81 -5.29 11.56 12.65
N LEU A 82 -4.11 12.03 13.02
CA LEU A 82 -3.68 12.04 14.43
C LEU A 82 -4.65 12.81 15.33
N GLN A 83 -5.14 13.96 14.86
CA GLN A 83 -6.05 14.79 15.65
C GLN A 83 -7.42 14.10 15.80
N SER A 84 -7.91 13.50 14.72
CA SER A 84 -9.17 12.74 14.75
C SER A 84 -9.08 11.53 15.67
N MET A 85 -7.93 10.88 15.70
CA MET A 85 -7.71 9.75 16.62
C MET A 85 -7.68 10.22 18.07
N ARG A 86 -6.97 11.31 18.36
CA ARG A 86 -6.90 11.88 19.72
C ARG A 86 -8.27 12.31 20.22
N ASN A 87 -9.09 12.88 19.34
CA ASN A 87 -10.41 13.38 19.67
C ASN A 87 -11.50 12.30 19.55
N ARG A 88 -11.14 11.07 19.20
CA ARG A 88 -12.07 9.97 18.93
C ARG A 88 -13.16 10.38 17.93
N ASN A 89 -12.76 11.14 16.91
CA ASN A 89 -13.66 11.58 15.85
C ASN A 89 -13.82 10.47 14.81
N PHE A 90 -14.66 9.48 15.16
CA PHE A 90 -14.88 8.32 14.30
C PHE A 90 -15.63 8.69 13.02
N ASP A 91 -16.42 9.72 13.05
CA ASP A 91 -17.13 10.19 11.85
C ASP A 91 -16.14 10.70 10.79
N ASP A 92 -15.11 11.46 11.21
CA ASP A 92 -14.08 11.92 10.29
C ASP A 92 -13.30 10.75 9.69
N ILE A 93 -12.94 9.76 10.51
CA ILE A 93 -12.23 8.57 10.03
C ILE A 93 -13.09 7.81 9.02
N ARG A 94 -14.39 7.68 9.29
CA ARG A 94 -15.34 7.05 8.38
C ARG A 94 -15.40 7.80 7.04
N GLU A 95 -15.53 9.12 7.10
CA GLU A 95 -15.58 9.93 5.88
C GLU A 95 -14.33 9.78 5.03
N ARG A 96 -13.15 9.72 5.66
CA ARG A 96 -11.89 9.47 4.97
C ARG A 96 -11.88 8.10 4.30
N ALA A 97 -12.34 7.08 5.00
CA ALA A 97 -12.44 5.73 4.44
C ALA A 97 -13.41 5.69 3.25
N GLU A 98 -14.55 6.36 3.36
CA GLU A 98 -15.55 6.44 2.29
C GLU A 98 -14.98 7.12 1.05
N LYS A 99 -14.20 8.19 1.21
CA LYS A 99 -13.53 8.88 0.10
C LYS A 99 -12.51 7.97 -0.60
N ILE A 100 -11.75 7.21 0.18
CA ILE A 100 -10.78 6.26 -0.36
C ILE A 100 -11.49 5.19 -1.19
N VAL A 101 -12.53 4.59 -0.63
CA VAL A 101 -13.31 3.55 -1.31
C VAL A 101 -13.98 4.08 -2.57
N ALA A 102 -14.52 5.31 -2.52
CA ALA A 102 -15.16 5.93 -3.67
C ALA A 102 -14.21 6.12 -4.86
N LEU A 103 -12.93 6.43 -4.60
CA LEU A 103 -11.93 6.56 -5.65
C LEU A 103 -11.68 5.23 -6.39
N LEU A 104 -11.84 4.10 -5.72
CA LEU A 104 -11.64 2.80 -6.36
C LEU A 104 -12.63 2.54 -7.49
N ALA A 105 -13.78 3.19 -7.49
CA ALA A 105 -14.76 3.07 -8.55
C ALA A 105 -14.26 3.64 -9.88
N ASP A 106 -13.21 4.47 -9.86
CA ASP A 106 -12.62 5.08 -11.05
C ASP A 106 -11.56 4.19 -11.72
N LEU A 107 -11.27 3.03 -11.15
CA LEU A 107 -10.32 2.07 -11.73
C LEU A 107 -10.94 1.24 -12.86
#